data_ae6908a248f6b30eb33ecf80b54f6f29
#
_entry.id   ae6908a248f6b30eb33ecf80b54f6f29
#
_cell.length_a   1.000
_cell.length_b   1.000
_cell.length_c   1.000
_cell.angle_alpha   90.00
_cell.angle_beta   90.00
_cell.angle_gamma   90.00
#
_symmetry.space_group_name_H-M   'P 1'
#
loop_
_entity.id
_entity.type
_entity.pdbx_description
1 polymer ?
#
loop_
_entity_poly.entity_id
_entity_poly.type
_entity_poly.pdbx_seq_one_letter_code
_entity_poly.pdbx_strand_id
1 'polypeptide(L)'
;MKKMMMVAGLALAMAGCCTACKEQACEKPACCAKKTCCAQKSWRELAEKPMIVSHRGSRGEYDDNAAGGFAKCLKAGVRGFETDVRMTKDDRLIIMHDGNVERTTTGKGKVCEMTFAEVTALKLKRSGENVPSLQQLADVFKGATGIRVEWEMKENLKSLGSQARLDDYCRKLHDTVVKTIEPGNYVFISFYADTLSTMRRLYPDAPISLNVGKFATKEAIDKAVELGCCGVAPLLKGTPKEMVDYAHSKGLVVSLWMVQNEQDDALSRSLGADTNTSDFPLALLKAERAAAKK
;
A
#
# COMPACT_ATOMS: atom_id res chain seq x y z
N MET A 1 5.89 -50.18 -54.04
CA MET A 1 5.21 -48.91 -53.93
C MET A 1 4.47 -48.90 -52.60
N LYS A 2 5.05 -48.32 -51.53
CA LYS A 2 4.39 -48.11 -50.23
C LYS A 2 4.38 -46.62 -49.91
N LYS A 3 3.21 -46.07 -49.78
CA LYS A 3 2.98 -44.67 -49.36
C LYS A 3 3.24 -44.56 -47.87
N MET A 4 4.10 -43.62 -47.48
CA MET A 4 4.40 -43.28 -46.12
C MET A 4 3.51 -42.07 -45.75
N MET A 5 2.57 -42.23 -44.81
CA MET A 5 1.76 -41.19 -44.24
C MET A 5 2.54 -40.49 -43.13
N MET A 6 2.74 -39.19 -43.30
CA MET A 6 3.25 -38.29 -42.25
C MET A 6 2.13 -37.92 -41.31
N VAL A 7 2.25 -38.23 -40.03
CA VAL A 7 1.35 -37.77 -38.97
C VAL A 7 1.97 -36.53 -38.36
N ALA A 8 1.31 -35.38 -38.57
CA ALA A 8 1.65 -34.11 -37.90
C ALA A 8 1.12 -34.12 -36.46
N GLY A 9 2.02 -34.16 -35.51
CA GLY A 9 1.68 -34.00 -34.08
C GLY A 9 1.32 -32.57 -33.74
N LEU A 10 0.08 -32.34 -33.37
CA LEU A 10 -0.41 -31.10 -32.86
C LEU A 10 -0.08 -31.00 -31.35
N ALA A 11 0.90 -30.19 -30.99
CA ALA A 11 1.20 -29.91 -29.59
C ALA A 11 0.10 -28.97 -29.01
N LEU A 12 -0.77 -29.52 -28.15
CA LEU A 12 -1.74 -28.77 -27.41
C LEU A 12 -1.03 -28.06 -26.25
N ALA A 13 -0.89 -26.72 -26.35
CA ALA A 13 -0.48 -25.90 -25.22
C ALA A 13 -1.64 -25.84 -24.22
N MET A 14 -1.49 -26.55 -23.11
CA MET A 14 -2.43 -26.48 -21.99
C MET A 14 -2.19 -25.17 -21.25
N ALA A 15 -3.01 -24.16 -21.54
CA ALA A 15 -3.14 -22.98 -20.69
C ALA A 15 -3.77 -23.41 -19.37
N GLY A 16 -3.02 -23.32 -18.28
CA GLY A 16 -3.49 -23.58 -16.92
C GLY A 16 -4.58 -22.58 -16.53
N CYS A 17 -5.83 -22.98 -16.63
CA CYS A 17 -6.97 -22.24 -16.14
C CYS A 17 -7.05 -22.44 -14.62
N CYS A 18 -7.05 -21.34 -13.85
CA CYS A 18 -7.21 -21.33 -12.40
C CYS A 18 -8.52 -22.04 -12.02
N THR A 19 -8.43 -23.10 -11.21
CA THR A 19 -9.55 -23.97 -10.82
C THR A 19 -10.60 -23.29 -9.93
N ALA A 20 -10.36 -22.06 -9.48
CA ALA A 20 -11.29 -21.30 -8.64
C ALA A 20 -12.42 -20.57 -9.40
N CYS A 21 -12.42 -20.56 -10.74
CA CYS A 21 -13.42 -19.86 -11.55
C CYS A 21 -14.55 -20.74 -12.08
N LYS A 22 -14.83 -21.89 -11.46
CA LYS A 22 -15.77 -22.89 -12.05
C LYS A 22 -17.25 -22.67 -11.78
N GLU A 23 -17.71 -21.66 -11.04
CA GLU A 23 -19.13 -21.58 -10.65
C GLU A 23 -19.90 -20.29 -10.93
N GLN A 24 -19.36 -19.30 -11.62
CA GLN A 24 -20.20 -18.21 -12.16
C GLN A 24 -19.68 -17.74 -13.51
N ALA A 25 -20.48 -17.91 -14.55
CA ALA A 25 -20.22 -17.41 -15.88
C ALA A 25 -20.03 -15.89 -15.86
N CYS A 26 -18.80 -15.42 -16.09
CA CYS A 26 -18.49 -13.99 -16.20
C CYS A 26 -18.89 -13.51 -17.61
N GLU A 27 -20.05 -12.89 -17.74
CA GLU A 27 -20.61 -12.46 -19.04
C GLU A 27 -19.96 -11.19 -19.63
N LYS A 28 -18.85 -10.67 -19.08
CA LYS A 28 -18.22 -9.45 -19.62
C LYS A 28 -16.70 -9.60 -19.79
N PRO A 29 -16.17 -9.40 -21.01
CA PRO A 29 -14.73 -9.51 -21.30
C PRO A 29 -13.83 -8.50 -20.55
N ALA A 30 -14.40 -7.47 -19.94
CA ALA A 30 -13.66 -6.47 -19.13
C ALA A 30 -13.22 -7.00 -17.73
N CYS A 31 -13.71 -8.15 -17.28
CA CYS A 31 -13.35 -8.69 -15.96
C CYS A 31 -11.97 -9.36 -15.95
N CYS A 32 -11.51 -9.93 -17.06
CA CYS A 32 -10.19 -10.58 -17.14
C CYS A 32 -8.99 -9.62 -17.10
N ALA A 33 -9.18 -8.33 -17.41
CA ALA A 33 -8.12 -7.32 -17.30
C ALA A 33 -7.80 -6.89 -15.86
N LYS A 34 -8.58 -7.35 -14.86
CA LYS A 34 -8.45 -6.95 -13.45
C LYS A 34 -7.89 -8.07 -12.56
N LYS A 35 -6.85 -8.78 -12.98
CA LYS A 35 -6.20 -9.81 -12.14
C LYS A 35 -5.78 -9.31 -10.75
N THR A 36 -5.37 -8.04 -10.65
CA THR A 36 -5.01 -7.39 -9.38
C THR A 36 -6.21 -7.12 -8.48
N CYS A 37 -7.39 -6.84 -9.04
CA CYS A 37 -8.61 -6.60 -8.27
C CYS A 37 -9.14 -7.90 -7.62
N CYS A 38 -8.97 -9.06 -8.26
CA CYS A 38 -9.38 -10.36 -7.70
C CYS A 38 -8.49 -10.77 -6.52
N ALA A 39 -7.17 -10.49 -6.57
CA ALA A 39 -6.27 -10.74 -5.44
C ALA A 39 -6.63 -9.87 -4.22
N GLN A 40 -7.16 -8.66 -4.43
CA GLN A 40 -7.60 -7.79 -3.34
C GLN A 40 -8.93 -8.22 -2.70
N LYS A 41 -9.82 -8.92 -3.43
CA LYS A 41 -11.03 -9.52 -2.83
C LYS A 41 -10.70 -10.62 -1.84
N SER A 42 -9.66 -11.40 -2.05
CA SER A 42 -9.24 -12.47 -1.13
C SER A 42 -8.89 -11.96 0.28
N TRP A 43 -8.46 -10.74 0.42
CA TRP A 43 -8.17 -10.06 1.65
C TRP A 43 -9.40 -9.78 2.50
N ARG A 44 -10.54 -9.30 1.89
CA ARG A 44 -11.83 -9.09 2.55
C ARG A 44 -12.45 -10.40 3.00
N GLU A 45 -12.24 -11.48 2.25
CA GLU A 45 -12.76 -12.81 2.55
C GLU A 45 -12.00 -13.52 3.68
N LEU A 46 -10.73 -13.13 3.92
CA LEU A 46 -9.90 -13.73 4.96
C LEU A 46 -9.95 -12.99 6.30
N ALA A 47 -10.51 -11.77 6.35
CA ALA A 47 -10.52 -10.94 7.55
C ALA A 47 -11.90 -10.89 8.18
N GLU A 48 -12.15 -11.73 9.18
CA GLU A 48 -13.23 -11.52 10.17
C GLU A 48 -13.04 -10.20 10.95
N LYS A 49 -11.87 -9.57 10.83
CA LYS A 49 -11.44 -8.36 11.56
C LYS A 49 -10.69 -7.42 10.64
N PRO A 50 -10.77 -6.07 10.83
CA PRO A 50 -9.92 -5.14 10.12
C PRO A 50 -8.46 -5.50 10.32
N MET A 51 -7.66 -5.50 9.24
CA MET A 51 -6.23 -5.71 9.33
C MET A 51 -5.56 -4.51 10.00
N ILE A 52 -4.76 -4.75 11.04
CA ILE A 52 -3.93 -3.71 11.65
C ILE A 52 -2.81 -3.35 10.66
N VAL A 53 -2.72 -2.06 10.30
CA VAL A 53 -1.67 -1.48 9.47
C VAL A 53 -0.71 -0.68 10.34
N SER A 54 0.56 -1.04 10.30
CA SER A 54 1.65 -0.35 11.01
C SER A 54 1.99 0.96 10.30
N HIS A 55 1.55 2.10 10.84
CA HIS A 55 1.83 3.43 10.32
C HIS A 55 3.31 3.76 10.49
N ARG A 56 4.02 3.96 9.38
CA ARG A 56 5.46 4.27 9.32
C ARG A 56 6.33 3.32 10.14
N GLY A 57 5.98 2.02 10.15
CA GLY A 57 6.75 1.04 10.91
C GLY A 57 6.56 1.14 12.43
N SER A 58 5.34 1.51 12.91
CA SER A 58 5.03 1.65 14.35
C SER A 58 5.64 2.90 14.99
N ARG A 59 5.36 4.08 14.41
CA ARG A 59 5.97 5.36 14.86
C ARG A 59 5.75 5.69 16.33
N GLY A 60 4.68 5.21 16.95
CA GLY A 60 4.43 5.39 18.39
C GLY A 60 5.37 4.56 19.26
N GLU A 61 5.87 3.44 18.75
CA GLU A 61 6.67 2.44 19.46
C GLU A 61 8.13 2.36 18.96
N TYR A 62 8.43 2.94 17.77
CA TYR A 62 9.75 2.98 17.11
C TYR A 62 9.97 4.33 16.40
N ASP A 63 11.06 4.48 15.62
CA ASP A 63 11.22 5.65 14.74
C ASP A 63 10.32 5.58 13.53
N ASP A 64 9.81 6.75 13.10
CA ASP A 64 9.07 6.88 11.85
C ASP A 64 9.90 6.29 10.69
N ASN A 65 9.32 5.39 9.94
CA ASN A 65 9.90 4.89 8.69
C ASN A 65 11.28 4.18 8.85
N ALA A 66 11.61 3.70 10.05
CA ALA A 66 12.82 2.91 10.29
C ALA A 66 12.65 1.46 9.80
N ALA A 67 13.61 0.94 9.06
CA ALA A 67 13.57 -0.44 8.56
C ALA A 67 13.43 -1.47 9.71
N GLY A 68 14.11 -1.24 10.84
CA GLY A 68 14.00 -2.08 12.04
C GLY A 68 12.60 -2.08 12.66
N GLY A 69 11.86 -0.97 12.60
CA GLY A 69 10.47 -0.89 13.06
C GLY A 69 9.55 -1.79 12.25
N PHE A 70 9.66 -1.76 10.91
CA PHE A 70 8.91 -2.65 10.01
C PHE A 70 9.28 -4.12 10.23
N ALA A 71 10.56 -4.45 10.33
CA ALA A 71 11.02 -5.81 10.58
C ALA A 71 10.49 -6.35 11.93
N LYS A 72 10.48 -5.52 12.98
CA LYS A 72 9.92 -5.86 14.29
C LYS A 72 8.43 -6.14 14.22
N CYS A 73 7.65 -5.30 13.52
CA CYS A 73 6.23 -5.49 13.31
C CYS A 73 5.93 -6.77 12.53
N LEU A 74 6.66 -7.00 11.42
CA LEU A 74 6.52 -8.22 10.60
C LEU A 74 6.80 -9.48 11.44
N LYS A 75 7.89 -9.49 12.21
CA LYS A 75 8.25 -10.59 13.12
C LYS A 75 7.18 -10.83 14.19
N ALA A 76 6.56 -9.77 14.71
CA ALA A 76 5.48 -9.86 15.69
C ALA A 76 4.17 -10.40 15.11
N GLY A 77 4.03 -10.44 13.77
CA GLY A 77 2.86 -10.95 13.07
C GLY A 77 1.88 -9.85 12.62
N VAL A 78 2.28 -8.59 12.64
CA VAL A 78 1.56 -7.52 11.92
C VAL A 78 1.59 -7.87 10.41
N ARG A 79 0.48 -7.65 9.73
CA ARG A 79 0.30 -8.00 8.32
C ARG A 79 0.10 -6.80 7.40
N GLY A 80 -0.33 -5.67 7.94
CA GLY A 80 -0.46 -4.41 7.21
C GLY A 80 0.68 -3.46 7.54
N PHE A 81 1.18 -2.73 6.54
CA PHE A 81 2.26 -1.76 6.69
C PHE A 81 1.98 -0.54 5.83
N GLU A 82 2.26 0.62 6.36
CA GLU A 82 2.20 1.87 5.61
C GLU A 82 3.53 2.59 5.73
N THR A 83 4.02 3.21 4.65
CA THR A 83 5.30 3.91 4.56
C THR A 83 5.28 5.03 3.53
N ASP A 84 6.16 6.01 3.73
CA ASP A 84 6.22 7.25 2.96
C ASP A 84 7.43 7.30 2.03
N VAL A 85 7.23 7.55 0.76
CA VAL A 85 8.29 7.61 -0.25
C VAL A 85 8.49 9.04 -0.74
N ARG A 86 9.75 9.53 -0.66
CA ARG A 86 10.16 10.83 -1.19
C ARG A 86 11.30 10.72 -2.19
N MET A 87 11.45 11.77 -2.99
CA MET A 87 12.52 11.88 -3.98
C MET A 87 13.56 12.93 -3.55
N THR A 88 14.84 12.56 -3.60
CA THR A 88 15.97 13.42 -3.30
C THR A 88 16.30 14.36 -4.47
N LYS A 89 17.25 15.29 -4.25
CA LYS A 89 17.73 16.24 -5.26
C LYS A 89 18.26 15.56 -6.54
N ASP A 90 18.92 14.41 -6.37
CA ASP A 90 19.49 13.57 -7.43
C ASP A 90 18.55 12.46 -7.91
N ASP A 91 17.23 12.69 -7.75
CA ASP A 91 16.15 11.84 -8.25
C ASP A 91 16.20 10.38 -7.76
N ARG A 92 16.69 10.14 -6.53
CA ARG A 92 16.70 8.84 -5.86
C ARG A 92 15.57 8.77 -4.82
N LEU A 93 15.07 7.55 -4.54
CA LEU A 93 13.94 7.37 -3.61
C LEU A 93 14.41 6.90 -2.22
N ILE A 94 13.89 7.60 -1.20
CA ILE A 94 14.13 7.32 0.22
C ILE A 94 12.80 7.20 0.97
N ILE A 95 12.87 6.69 2.18
CA ILE A 95 11.71 6.50 3.05
C ILE A 95 11.70 7.59 4.11
N MET A 96 10.75 8.52 3.96
CA MET A 96 10.59 9.65 4.90
C MET A 96 9.24 10.33 4.70
N HIS A 97 8.56 10.68 5.81
CA HIS A 97 7.28 11.39 5.73
C HIS A 97 7.46 12.86 5.41
N ASP A 98 8.28 13.58 6.16
CA ASP A 98 8.38 15.03 6.05
C ASP A 98 9.25 15.44 4.87
N GLY A 99 9.01 16.63 4.34
CA GLY A 99 9.90 17.26 3.37
C GLY A 99 11.21 17.74 3.97
N ASN A 100 11.25 17.92 5.30
CA ASN A 100 12.44 18.32 6.08
C ASN A 100 12.90 17.15 6.96
N VAL A 101 14.20 17.03 7.16
CA VAL A 101 14.78 15.88 7.88
C VAL A 101 14.82 16.07 9.41
N GLU A 102 14.64 17.28 9.93
CA GLU A 102 14.91 17.65 11.32
C GLU A 102 14.08 16.92 12.37
N ARG A 103 12.80 16.60 12.08
CA ARG A 103 11.91 16.01 13.08
C ARG A 103 12.37 14.62 13.49
N THR A 104 12.80 13.81 12.53
CA THR A 104 13.10 12.39 12.75
C THR A 104 14.58 12.04 12.72
N THR A 105 15.44 12.94 12.22
CA THR A 105 16.88 12.67 12.07
C THR A 105 17.75 13.66 12.84
N THR A 106 19.04 13.37 12.90
CA THR A 106 20.07 14.26 13.46
C THR A 106 20.48 15.38 12.51
N GLY A 107 20.01 15.37 11.26
CA GLY A 107 20.36 16.33 10.22
C GLY A 107 19.46 17.56 10.17
N LYS A 108 19.74 18.43 9.19
CA LYS A 108 18.95 19.63 8.86
C LYS A 108 18.88 19.78 7.35
N GLY A 109 17.75 20.28 6.85
CA GLY A 109 17.56 20.59 5.44
C GLY A 109 16.32 19.90 4.83
N LYS A 110 16.08 20.20 3.55
CA LYS A 110 14.97 19.63 2.83
C LYS A 110 15.44 18.45 1.97
N VAL A 111 14.68 17.38 1.97
CA VAL A 111 14.95 16.18 1.16
C VAL A 111 15.20 16.52 -0.31
N CYS A 112 14.37 17.40 -0.90
CA CYS A 112 14.50 17.81 -2.30
C CYS A 112 15.73 18.69 -2.61
N GLU A 113 16.44 19.17 -1.60
CA GLU A 113 17.70 19.95 -1.71
C GLU A 113 18.94 19.11 -1.39
N MET A 114 18.78 17.89 -0.85
CA MET A 114 19.84 16.96 -0.46
C MET A 114 19.95 15.79 -1.46
N THR A 115 21.17 15.33 -1.66
CA THR A 115 21.45 14.11 -2.43
C THR A 115 21.04 12.85 -1.65
N PHE A 116 20.86 11.75 -2.34
CA PHE A 116 20.60 10.44 -1.75
C PHE A 116 21.64 10.04 -0.70
N ALA A 117 22.92 10.25 -1.01
CA ALA A 117 24.02 9.93 -0.10
C ALA A 117 23.95 10.76 1.19
N GLU A 118 23.64 12.06 1.10
CA GLU A 118 23.49 12.93 2.26
C GLU A 118 22.30 12.50 3.13
N VAL A 119 21.12 12.22 2.54
CA VAL A 119 19.94 11.83 3.32
C VAL A 119 20.13 10.46 3.97
N THR A 120 20.63 9.47 3.23
CA THR A 120 20.81 8.10 3.77
C THR A 120 21.96 7.97 4.77
N ALA A 121 22.85 8.95 4.87
CA ALA A 121 23.86 9.03 5.92
C ALA A 121 23.29 9.54 7.26
N LEU A 122 22.13 10.20 7.27
CA LEU A 122 21.52 10.73 8.48
C LEU A 122 21.06 9.61 9.41
N LYS A 123 21.17 9.89 10.72
CA LYS A 123 20.74 8.96 11.78
C LYS A 123 19.34 9.33 12.27
N LEU A 124 18.50 8.33 12.39
CA LEU A 124 17.21 8.43 13.07
C LEU A 124 17.42 8.63 14.58
N LYS A 125 16.63 9.48 15.21
CA LYS A 125 16.90 10.00 16.56
C LYS A 125 16.77 8.98 17.68
N ARG A 126 15.86 7.99 17.54
CA ARG A 126 15.58 7.01 18.61
C ARG A 126 16.41 5.75 18.45
N SER A 127 16.44 5.18 17.27
CA SER A 127 17.12 3.90 16.97
C SER A 127 18.59 4.07 16.61
N GLY A 128 18.99 5.24 16.10
CA GLY A 128 20.31 5.44 15.52
C GLY A 128 20.52 4.76 14.16
N GLU A 129 19.47 4.14 13.60
CA GLU A 129 19.50 3.59 12.24
C GLU A 129 19.70 4.71 11.23
N ASN A 130 20.17 4.37 10.04
CA ASN A 130 20.19 5.31 8.92
C ASN A 130 18.78 5.47 8.31
N VAL A 131 18.54 6.62 7.68
CA VAL A 131 17.35 6.79 6.84
C VAL A 131 17.39 5.75 5.72
N PRO A 132 16.37 4.87 5.59
CA PRO A 132 16.41 3.81 4.59
C PRO A 132 16.12 4.32 3.19
N SER A 133 16.78 3.73 2.21
CA SER A 133 16.35 3.82 0.81
C SER A 133 15.07 3.03 0.58
N LEU A 134 14.37 3.32 -0.54
CA LEU A 134 13.22 2.52 -0.98
C LEU A 134 13.57 1.02 -1.08
N GLN A 135 14.72 0.68 -1.68
CA GLN A 135 15.15 -0.71 -1.84
C GLN A 135 15.38 -1.41 -0.50
N GLN A 136 16.08 -0.74 0.42
CA GLN A 136 16.34 -1.31 1.77
C GLN A 136 15.05 -1.61 2.52
N LEU A 137 14.02 -0.74 2.41
CA LEU A 137 12.74 -1.04 3.02
C LEU A 137 11.98 -2.14 2.26
N ALA A 138 11.97 -2.13 0.94
CA ALA A 138 11.32 -3.19 0.15
C ALA A 138 11.91 -4.57 0.48
N ASP A 139 13.22 -4.66 0.70
CA ASP A 139 13.92 -5.90 1.07
C ASP A 139 13.47 -6.47 2.42
N VAL A 140 12.96 -5.64 3.35
CA VAL A 140 12.36 -6.12 4.63
C VAL A 140 11.15 -7.04 4.37
N PHE A 141 10.41 -6.79 3.30
CA PHE A 141 9.19 -7.53 2.94
C PHE A 141 9.44 -8.63 1.90
N LYS A 142 10.69 -8.81 1.43
CA LYS A 142 11.03 -9.80 0.41
C LYS A 142 10.67 -11.21 0.86
N GLY A 143 9.87 -11.90 0.05
CA GLY A 143 9.41 -13.27 0.35
C GLY A 143 8.33 -13.35 1.44
N ALA A 144 7.90 -12.23 2.02
CA ALA A 144 6.76 -12.22 2.94
C ALA A 144 5.45 -12.42 2.16
N THR A 145 4.57 -13.27 2.69
CA THR A 145 3.27 -13.59 2.10
C THR A 145 2.12 -13.21 3.03
N GLY A 146 0.93 -12.97 2.45
CA GLY A 146 -0.26 -12.59 3.23
C GLY A 146 -0.11 -11.26 3.97
N ILE A 147 0.69 -10.36 3.42
CA ILE A 147 0.89 -8.99 3.91
C ILE A 147 0.27 -7.98 2.96
N ARG A 148 0.16 -6.73 3.42
CA ARG A 148 -0.17 -5.57 2.61
C ARG A 148 0.76 -4.42 2.95
N VAL A 149 1.47 -3.90 1.96
CA VAL A 149 2.32 -2.73 2.11
C VAL A 149 1.71 -1.56 1.33
N GLU A 150 1.36 -0.51 2.04
CA GLU A 150 0.83 0.75 1.50
C GLU A 150 1.99 1.73 1.30
N TRP A 151 2.35 1.98 0.03
CA TRP A 151 3.44 2.87 -0.36
C TRP A 151 2.88 4.26 -0.61
N GLU A 152 2.97 5.17 0.38
CA GLU A 152 2.48 6.54 0.20
C GLU A 152 3.41 7.36 -0.69
N MET A 153 2.87 7.77 -1.82
CA MET A 153 3.51 8.67 -2.77
C MET A 153 3.40 10.11 -2.27
N LYS A 154 4.51 10.64 -1.72
CA LYS A 154 4.55 11.99 -1.11
C LYS A 154 4.83 13.10 -2.10
N GLU A 155 5.21 12.77 -3.33
CA GLU A 155 5.51 13.75 -4.37
C GLU A 155 4.32 13.94 -5.31
N ASN A 156 4.22 15.13 -5.89
CA ASN A 156 3.18 15.52 -6.84
C ASN A 156 3.77 16.47 -7.91
N LEU A 157 2.95 16.88 -8.87
CA LEU A 157 3.38 17.75 -9.95
C LEU A 157 3.95 19.08 -9.43
N LYS A 158 3.36 19.65 -8.37
CA LYS A 158 3.82 20.90 -7.77
C LYS A 158 5.19 20.73 -7.08
N SER A 159 5.40 19.66 -6.32
CA SER A 159 6.67 19.43 -5.61
C SER A 159 7.82 19.11 -6.55
N LEU A 160 7.55 18.37 -7.63
CA LEU A 160 8.57 17.96 -8.61
C LEU A 160 8.76 18.94 -9.79
N GLY A 161 7.82 19.85 -10.00
CA GLY A 161 7.89 20.92 -10.98
C GLY A 161 7.66 20.52 -12.43
N SER A 162 7.58 19.22 -12.76
CA SER A 162 7.30 18.74 -14.11
C SER A 162 6.69 17.34 -14.14
N GLN A 163 5.89 17.08 -15.20
CA GLN A 163 5.31 15.76 -15.44
C GLN A 163 6.39 14.69 -15.67
N ALA A 164 7.49 15.04 -16.33
CA ALA A 164 8.59 14.10 -16.57
C ALA A 164 9.23 13.59 -15.27
N ARG A 165 9.44 14.46 -14.27
CA ARG A 165 9.95 14.06 -12.97
C ARG A 165 8.91 13.26 -12.15
N LEU A 166 7.64 13.59 -12.27
CA LEU A 166 6.57 12.80 -11.61
C LEU A 166 6.46 11.41 -12.25
N ASP A 167 6.60 11.30 -13.55
CA ASP A 167 6.66 10.01 -14.26
C ASP A 167 7.86 9.18 -13.81
N ASP A 168 9.05 9.79 -13.69
CA ASP A 168 10.27 9.12 -13.22
C ASP A 168 10.14 8.63 -11.78
N TYR A 169 9.58 9.47 -10.89
CA TYR A 169 9.26 9.10 -9.52
C TYR A 169 8.32 7.87 -9.46
N CYS A 170 7.22 7.90 -10.20
CA CYS A 170 6.27 6.79 -10.23
C CYS A 170 6.89 5.50 -10.80
N ARG A 171 7.72 5.61 -11.86
CA ARG A 171 8.42 4.44 -12.45
C ARG A 171 9.41 3.82 -11.46
N LYS A 172 10.27 4.63 -10.85
CA LYS A 172 11.26 4.14 -9.87
C LYS A 172 10.60 3.45 -8.68
N LEU A 173 9.51 4.01 -8.16
CA LEU A 173 8.76 3.41 -7.08
C LEU A 173 8.12 2.09 -7.51
N HIS A 174 7.33 2.11 -8.58
CA HIS A 174 6.64 0.92 -9.09
C HIS A 174 7.64 -0.20 -9.37
N ASP A 175 8.68 0.06 -10.17
CA ASP A 175 9.63 -0.95 -10.61
C ASP A 175 10.41 -1.58 -9.45
N THR A 176 10.74 -0.80 -8.42
CA THR A 176 11.37 -1.33 -7.20
C THR A 176 10.42 -2.23 -6.43
N VAL A 177 9.19 -1.79 -6.22
CA VAL A 177 8.19 -2.54 -5.45
C VAL A 177 7.84 -3.87 -6.13
N VAL A 178 7.49 -3.84 -7.43
CA VAL A 178 7.03 -5.04 -8.15
C VAL A 178 8.13 -6.07 -8.38
N LYS A 179 9.41 -5.66 -8.36
CA LYS A 179 10.56 -6.59 -8.44
C LYS A 179 10.86 -7.28 -7.12
N THR A 180 10.40 -6.71 -6.00
CA THR A 180 10.79 -7.15 -4.65
C THR A 180 9.65 -7.81 -3.91
N ILE A 181 8.41 -7.36 -4.12
CA ILE A 181 7.22 -7.77 -3.38
C ILE A 181 6.25 -8.45 -4.33
N GLU A 182 5.75 -9.61 -3.91
CA GLU A 182 4.80 -10.40 -4.69
C GLU A 182 3.50 -9.64 -5.00
N PRO A 183 2.90 -9.84 -6.18
CA PRO A 183 1.62 -9.26 -6.54
C PRO A 183 0.54 -9.54 -5.49
N GLY A 184 -0.29 -8.53 -5.20
CA GLY A 184 -1.35 -8.61 -4.19
C GLY A 184 -0.89 -8.21 -2.77
N ASN A 185 0.42 -8.06 -2.53
CA ASN A 185 0.96 -7.66 -1.23
C ASN A 185 1.32 -6.16 -1.15
N TYR A 186 1.01 -5.36 -2.14
CA TYR A 186 1.29 -3.93 -2.15
C TYR A 186 0.14 -3.11 -2.75
N VAL A 187 0.10 -1.83 -2.39
CA VAL A 187 -0.76 -0.80 -2.99
C VAL A 187 -0.05 0.54 -2.93
N PHE A 188 -0.18 1.36 -3.98
CA PHE A 188 0.33 2.72 -4.02
C PHE A 188 -0.77 3.67 -3.55
N ILE A 189 -0.49 4.46 -2.52
CA ILE A 189 -1.46 5.36 -1.94
C ILE A 189 -0.99 6.81 -2.05
N SER A 190 -1.89 7.78 -2.13
CA SER A 190 -1.54 9.20 -2.14
C SER A 190 -2.73 10.09 -1.78
N PHE A 191 -2.44 11.27 -1.24
CA PHE A 191 -3.39 12.39 -1.12
C PHE A 191 -3.53 13.17 -2.43
N TYR A 192 -2.66 12.93 -3.42
CA TYR A 192 -2.54 13.72 -4.64
C TYR A 192 -3.15 13.00 -5.84
N ALA A 193 -4.22 13.57 -6.39
CA ALA A 193 -4.93 13.01 -7.53
C ALA A 193 -4.06 12.96 -8.81
N ASP A 194 -3.19 13.94 -9.02
CA ASP A 194 -2.24 13.99 -10.14
C ASP A 194 -1.23 12.85 -10.09
N THR A 195 -0.74 12.50 -8.89
CA THR A 195 0.17 11.37 -8.68
C THR A 195 -0.52 10.03 -8.91
N LEU A 196 -1.75 9.86 -8.38
CA LEU A 196 -2.55 8.65 -8.63
C LEU A 196 -2.90 8.51 -10.12
N SER A 197 -3.29 9.60 -10.79
CA SER A 197 -3.55 9.61 -12.24
C SER A 197 -2.29 9.27 -13.05
N THR A 198 -1.13 9.77 -12.61
CA THR A 198 0.16 9.45 -13.24
C THR A 198 0.49 7.97 -13.09
N MET A 199 0.36 7.40 -11.88
CA MET A 199 0.57 5.98 -11.65
C MET A 199 -0.38 5.14 -12.49
N ARG A 200 -1.67 5.48 -12.54
CA ARG A 200 -2.67 4.78 -13.36
C ARG A 200 -2.36 4.85 -14.85
N ARG A 201 -1.92 6.02 -15.35
CA ARG A 201 -1.55 6.19 -16.77
C ARG A 201 -0.32 5.36 -17.15
N LEU A 202 0.69 5.30 -16.29
CA LEU A 202 1.92 4.55 -16.55
C LEU A 202 1.72 3.04 -16.38
N TYR A 203 0.91 2.64 -15.41
CA TYR A 203 0.68 1.25 -15.00
C TYR A 203 -0.82 1.01 -14.80
N PRO A 204 -1.56 0.69 -15.87
CA PRO A 204 -3.02 0.55 -15.81
C PRO A 204 -3.55 -0.47 -14.81
N ASP A 205 -2.74 -1.49 -14.45
CA ASP A 205 -3.10 -2.54 -13.51
C ASP A 205 -2.56 -2.33 -12.09
N ALA A 206 -1.77 -1.27 -11.84
CA ALA A 206 -1.23 -0.99 -10.53
C ALA A 206 -2.36 -0.73 -9.51
N PRO A 207 -2.36 -1.39 -8.34
CA PRO A 207 -3.32 -1.10 -7.29
C PRO A 207 -3.03 0.27 -6.69
N ILE A 208 -3.97 1.20 -6.79
CA ILE A 208 -3.87 2.54 -6.22
C ILE A 208 -5.02 2.82 -5.26
N SER A 209 -4.79 3.65 -4.23
CA SER A 209 -5.79 4.06 -3.25
C SER A 209 -5.67 5.55 -2.92
N LEU A 210 -6.82 6.21 -2.71
CA LEU A 210 -6.88 7.63 -2.39
C LEU A 210 -6.86 7.84 -0.87
N ASN A 211 -5.84 8.55 -0.37
CA ASN A 211 -5.83 9.07 0.99
C ASN A 211 -6.69 10.34 1.10
N VAL A 212 -7.49 10.44 2.16
CA VAL A 212 -8.39 11.58 2.39
C VAL A 212 -8.05 12.19 3.75
N GLY A 213 -7.62 13.46 3.76
CA GLY A 213 -7.21 14.19 4.98
C GLY A 213 -8.36 14.59 5.92
N LYS A 214 -9.56 14.07 5.69
CA LYS A 214 -10.78 14.29 6.49
C LYS A 214 -11.61 13.00 6.54
N PHE A 215 -12.74 13.03 7.24
CA PHE A 215 -13.70 11.92 7.24
C PHE A 215 -14.22 11.61 5.83
N ALA A 216 -14.77 10.42 5.65
CA ALA A 216 -15.31 9.98 4.37
C ALA A 216 -16.51 10.84 3.96
N THR A 217 -16.51 11.28 2.70
CA THR A 217 -17.63 11.96 2.06
C THR A 217 -17.93 11.29 0.72
N LYS A 218 -19.15 11.48 0.21
CA LYS A 218 -19.55 10.94 -1.09
C LYS A 218 -18.61 11.41 -2.19
N GLU A 219 -18.24 12.69 -2.20
CA GLU A 219 -17.36 13.30 -3.21
C GLU A 219 -15.96 12.65 -3.20
N ALA A 220 -15.41 12.37 -2.01
CA ALA A 220 -14.10 11.71 -1.90
C ALA A 220 -14.16 10.26 -2.42
N ILE A 221 -15.25 9.54 -2.14
CA ILE A 221 -15.47 8.17 -2.62
C ILE A 221 -15.65 8.17 -4.14
N ASP A 222 -16.50 9.06 -4.67
CA ASP A 222 -16.71 9.18 -6.12
C ASP A 222 -15.40 9.57 -6.83
N LYS A 223 -14.58 10.42 -6.22
CA LYS A 223 -13.23 10.77 -6.74
C LYS A 223 -12.30 9.56 -6.77
N ALA A 224 -12.32 8.72 -5.74
CA ALA A 224 -11.53 7.47 -5.74
C ALA A 224 -11.98 6.53 -6.88
N VAL A 225 -13.28 6.43 -7.13
CA VAL A 225 -13.84 5.63 -8.25
C VAL A 225 -13.41 6.22 -9.59
N GLU A 226 -13.50 7.55 -9.79
CA GLU A 226 -13.06 8.25 -11.01
C GLU A 226 -11.60 7.99 -11.33
N LEU A 227 -10.74 8.03 -10.31
CA LEU A 227 -9.30 7.74 -10.44
C LEU A 227 -8.99 6.24 -10.67
N GLY A 228 -10.00 5.39 -10.63
CA GLY A 228 -9.83 3.93 -10.73
C GLY A 228 -9.16 3.32 -9.51
N CYS A 229 -9.27 3.93 -8.34
CA CYS A 229 -8.71 3.40 -7.11
C CYS A 229 -9.39 2.08 -6.72
N CYS A 230 -8.63 1.23 -6.03
CA CYS A 230 -9.16 0.02 -5.39
C CYS A 230 -9.53 0.26 -3.92
N GLY A 231 -9.22 1.43 -3.37
CA GLY A 231 -9.50 1.79 -1.99
C GLY A 231 -9.55 3.29 -1.74
N VAL A 232 -10.03 3.63 -0.56
CA VAL A 232 -10.06 4.99 -0.01
C VAL A 232 -9.68 4.94 1.47
N ALA A 233 -8.88 5.91 1.92
CA ALA A 233 -8.37 5.96 3.29
C ALA A 233 -8.74 7.31 3.97
N PRO A 234 -9.94 7.42 4.56
CA PRO A 234 -10.37 8.59 5.32
C PRO A 234 -9.99 8.51 6.79
N LEU A 235 -10.09 9.65 7.50
CA LEU A 235 -9.97 9.68 8.96
C LEU A 235 -11.07 8.83 9.62
N LEU A 236 -10.70 8.07 10.67
CA LEU A 236 -11.67 7.33 11.49
C LEU A 236 -12.69 8.29 12.13
N LYS A 237 -12.18 9.36 12.78
CA LYS A 237 -13.04 10.32 13.48
C LYS A 237 -13.89 11.11 12.49
N GLY A 238 -15.21 11.02 12.67
CA GLY A 238 -16.20 11.72 11.85
C GLY A 238 -16.60 10.97 10.57
N THR A 239 -16.02 9.80 10.25
CA THR A 239 -16.49 8.99 9.13
C THR A 239 -17.80 8.28 9.49
N PRO A 240 -18.90 8.56 8.78
CA PRO A 240 -20.17 7.90 9.03
C PRO A 240 -20.16 6.47 8.44
N LYS A 241 -20.90 5.56 9.09
CA LYS A 241 -21.04 4.18 8.61
C LYS A 241 -21.58 4.12 7.17
N GLU A 242 -22.55 4.97 6.85
CA GLU A 242 -23.15 5.03 5.51
C GLU A 242 -22.12 5.31 4.41
N MET A 243 -21.05 6.06 4.72
CA MET A 243 -19.96 6.33 3.77
C MET A 243 -19.04 5.12 3.61
N VAL A 244 -18.83 4.34 4.67
CA VAL A 244 -18.11 3.04 4.57
C VAL A 244 -18.92 2.08 3.70
N ASP A 245 -20.22 1.94 3.96
CA ASP A 245 -21.12 1.08 3.18
C ASP A 245 -21.19 1.55 1.71
N TYR A 246 -21.22 2.88 1.48
CA TYR A 246 -21.19 3.46 0.13
C TYR A 246 -19.89 3.13 -0.60
N ALA A 247 -18.73 3.26 0.05
CA ALA A 247 -17.44 2.89 -0.54
C ALA A 247 -17.40 1.39 -0.89
N HIS A 248 -17.91 0.53 -0.01
CA HIS A 248 -18.04 -0.90 -0.27
C HIS A 248 -18.96 -1.21 -1.45
N SER A 249 -20.09 -0.48 -1.59
CA SER A 249 -20.99 -0.63 -2.75
C SER A 249 -20.30 -0.30 -4.09
N LYS A 250 -19.24 0.54 -4.05
CA LYS A 250 -18.39 0.87 -5.20
C LYS A 250 -17.22 -0.11 -5.38
N GLY A 251 -17.09 -1.11 -4.53
CA GLY A 251 -16.01 -2.09 -4.59
C GLY A 251 -14.68 -1.61 -3.97
N LEU A 252 -14.68 -0.47 -3.27
CA LEU A 252 -13.47 0.08 -2.64
C LEU A 252 -13.16 -0.61 -1.31
N VAL A 253 -11.86 -0.79 -1.04
CA VAL A 253 -11.33 -1.08 0.31
C VAL A 253 -11.41 0.20 1.14
N VAL A 254 -11.84 0.10 2.40
CA VAL A 254 -11.85 1.24 3.33
C VAL A 254 -10.79 1.05 4.41
N SER A 255 -9.75 1.91 4.37
CA SER A 255 -8.66 1.95 5.36
C SER A 255 -8.89 3.15 6.29
N LEU A 256 -9.22 2.90 7.56
CA LEU A 256 -9.45 4.00 8.52
C LEU A 256 -8.18 4.34 9.29
N TRP A 257 -7.91 5.64 9.45
CA TRP A 257 -6.76 6.20 10.17
C TRP A 257 -7.17 7.43 10.97
N MET A 258 -6.64 7.74 12.14
CA MET A 258 -5.70 6.92 12.91
C MET A 258 -6.48 6.12 13.95
N VAL A 259 -6.16 4.84 14.07
CA VAL A 259 -6.65 3.95 15.12
C VAL A 259 -5.55 3.84 16.18
N GLN A 260 -5.73 4.46 17.34
CA GLN A 260 -4.65 4.65 18.31
C GLN A 260 -4.76 3.77 19.57
N ASN A 261 -5.92 3.21 19.81
CA ASN A 261 -6.24 2.43 21.01
C ASN A 261 -7.38 1.44 20.73
N GLU A 262 -7.76 0.65 21.74
CA GLU A 262 -8.82 -0.35 21.65
C GLU A 262 -10.21 0.26 21.41
N GLN A 263 -10.47 1.48 21.88
CA GLN A 263 -11.75 2.18 21.62
C GLN A 263 -11.85 2.60 20.14
N ASP A 264 -10.76 3.14 19.58
CA ASP A 264 -10.70 3.47 18.16
C ASP A 264 -10.84 2.21 17.29
N ASP A 265 -10.21 1.10 17.69
CA ASP A 265 -10.33 -0.19 17.00
C ASP A 265 -11.77 -0.72 17.03
N ALA A 266 -12.42 -0.68 18.20
CA ALA A 266 -13.82 -1.07 18.34
C ALA A 266 -14.75 -0.21 17.48
N LEU A 267 -14.53 1.13 17.45
CA LEU A 267 -15.27 2.03 16.57
C LEU A 267 -15.06 1.66 15.09
N SER A 268 -13.82 1.48 14.65
CA SER A 268 -13.51 1.14 13.28
C SER A 268 -14.17 -0.18 12.84
N ARG A 269 -14.16 -1.20 13.71
CA ARG A 269 -14.88 -2.47 13.50
C ARG A 269 -16.38 -2.26 13.34
N SER A 270 -16.99 -1.43 14.19
CA SER A 270 -18.42 -1.13 14.13
C SER A 270 -18.82 -0.41 12.84
N LEU A 271 -17.91 0.37 12.27
CA LEU A 271 -18.09 1.02 10.98
C LEU A 271 -17.91 0.06 9.80
N GLY A 272 -17.26 -1.10 10.01
CA GLY A 272 -17.02 -2.09 8.97
C GLY A 272 -15.75 -1.81 8.14
N ALA A 273 -14.73 -1.18 8.71
CA ALA A 273 -13.45 -0.94 8.02
C ALA A 273 -12.78 -2.26 7.57
N ASP A 274 -12.03 -2.21 6.49
CA ASP A 274 -11.20 -3.34 6.01
C ASP A 274 -9.81 -3.32 6.66
N THR A 275 -9.25 -2.13 6.93
CA THR A 275 -7.94 -1.97 7.57
C THR A 275 -7.92 -0.80 8.56
N ASN A 276 -7.06 -0.92 9.59
CA ASN A 276 -6.88 0.04 10.69
C ASN A 276 -5.43 0.50 10.74
N THR A 277 -5.16 1.73 10.29
CA THR A 277 -3.80 2.30 10.33
C THR A 277 -3.53 2.91 11.70
N SER A 278 -2.46 2.42 12.37
CA SER A 278 -2.14 2.74 13.76
C SER A 278 -0.66 3.08 13.98
N ASP A 279 -0.42 4.05 14.85
CA ASP A 279 0.91 4.35 15.40
C ASP A 279 1.38 3.29 16.42
N PHE A 280 0.44 2.49 16.99
CA PHE A 280 0.67 1.50 18.04
C PHE A 280 0.23 0.08 17.63
N PRO A 281 0.67 -0.44 16.46
CA PRO A 281 0.20 -1.71 15.94
C PRO A 281 0.55 -2.90 16.84
N LEU A 282 1.67 -2.85 17.56
CA LEU A 282 2.09 -3.94 18.45
C LEU A 282 1.22 -4.01 19.70
N ALA A 283 0.83 -2.86 20.26
CA ALA A 283 -0.10 -2.78 21.38
C ALA A 283 -1.49 -3.31 20.98
N LEU A 284 -2.04 -2.89 19.83
CA LEU A 284 -3.31 -3.38 19.32
C LEU A 284 -3.28 -4.89 19.05
N LEU A 285 -2.23 -5.39 18.40
CA LEU A 285 -2.08 -6.83 18.14
C LEU A 285 -2.00 -7.64 19.42
N LYS A 286 -1.36 -7.12 20.48
CA LYS A 286 -1.33 -7.76 21.80
C LYS A 286 -2.71 -7.81 22.44
N ALA A 287 -3.47 -6.73 22.37
CA ALA A 287 -4.85 -6.67 22.89
C ALA A 287 -5.77 -7.66 22.16
N GLU A 288 -5.72 -7.72 20.82
CA GLU A 288 -6.48 -8.71 20.04
C GLU A 288 -6.18 -10.15 20.45
N ARG A 289 -4.89 -10.49 20.60
CA ARG A 289 -4.49 -11.84 21.03
C ARG A 289 -4.93 -12.18 22.46
N ALA A 290 -4.98 -11.19 23.33
CA ALA A 290 -5.49 -11.38 24.68
C ALA A 290 -7.02 -11.61 24.70
N ALA A 291 -7.75 -10.88 23.86
CA ALA A 291 -9.20 -11.05 23.71
C ALA A 291 -9.58 -12.41 23.10
N ALA A 292 -8.79 -12.93 22.15
CA ALA A 292 -9.01 -14.23 21.51
C ALA A 292 -8.76 -15.45 22.43
N LYS A 293 -8.15 -15.25 23.60
CA LYS A 293 -7.89 -16.31 24.58
C LYS A 293 -8.96 -16.41 25.66
N LYS A 294 -9.90 -15.47 25.69
CA LYS A 294 -11.05 -15.44 26.62
C LYS A 294 -12.28 -16.05 25.98
#